data_583dc032cc21d31033c4b987fd9279e7
#
_entry.id   583dc032cc21d31033c4b987fd9279e7
#
_cell.length_a   1.000
_cell.length_b   1.000
_cell.length_c   1.000
_cell.angle_alpha   90.00
_cell.angle_beta   90.00
_cell.angle_gamma   90.00
#
_symmetry.space_group_name_H-M   'P 1'
#
loop_
_entity.id
_entity.type
_entity.pdbx_description
1 polymer ?
#
loop_
_entity_poly.entity_id
_entity_poly.type
_entity_poly.pdbx_seq_one_letter_code
_entity_poly.pdbx_strand_id
1 'polypeptide(L)'
;VNGEMNGPLVASGDWHSAIPFPLSGVTVTRDGKASTLAAIQTNDVIYWNQTMRALWVSSDRAVGVIQALTPSAASPESVQIAGRTYPIESASAAYALSDLGQYGVGDTVTLLLGRTGGVAAVAAPSAAQTERCGVVVRTERGSYDDGHGGSYTADTVTILSTDGSTYSYPWTANYLEAGDPVGISIGSDGKVTLKRLSSPALSGKVSADGLKLGTHTIAPDAEILDAAGGNAVKIFPSRLAGMELTSGK
;
A
#
# COMPACT_ATOMS: atom_id res chain seq x y z
N VAL A 1 14.92 -15.26 -26.02
CA VAL A 1 15.03 -16.01 -24.73
C VAL A 1 15.02 -14.97 -23.63
N ASN A 2 13.87 -14.76 -23.02
CA ASN A 2 13.75 -13.87 -21.86
C ASN A 2 14.39 -14.62 -20.67
N GLY A 3 15.47 -14.06 -20.10
CA GLY A 3 16.11 -14.61 -18.92
C GLY A 3 15.15 -14.72 -17.74
N GLU A 4 15.54 -15.46 -16.72
CA GLU A 4 14.75 -15.67 -15.52
C GLU A 4 14.58 -14.37 -14.72
N MET A 5 13.39 -14.17 -14.17
CA MET A 5 13.14 -13.10 -13.20
C MET A 5 13.56 -13.57 -11.82
N ASN A 6 14.39 -12.78 -11.17
CA ASN A 6 14.92 -13.04 -9.84
C ASN A 6 14.32 -12.04 -8.83
N GLY A 7 14.38 -12.37 -7.56
CA GLY A 7 13.79 -11.64 -6.45
C GLY A 7 12.78 -12.50 -5.71
N PRO A 8 12.04 -11.97 -4.74
CA PRO A 8 12.05 -10.56 -4.31
C PRO A 8 13.29 -10.17 -3.48
N LEU A 9 13.70 -8.92 -3.60
CA LEU A 9 14.71 -8.26 -2.76
C LEU A 9 14.08 -7.01 -2.15
N VAL A 10 14.24 -6.83 -0.85
CA VAL A 10 13.79 -5.59 -0.19
C VAL A 10 14.87 -4.53 -0.28
N ALA A 11 14.52 -3.34 -0.74
CA ALA A 11 15.42 -2.19 -0.77
C ALA A 11 15.73 -1.73 0.66
N SER A 12 16.88 -2.13 1.18
CA SER A 12 17.38 -1.72 2.49
C SER A 12 18.90 -1.59 2.44
N GLY A 13 19.45 -0.61 3.15
CA GLY A 13 20.90 -0.38 3.16
C GLY A 13 21.50 -0.32 1.74
N ASP A 14 22.57 -1.06 1.51
CA ASP A 14 23.23 -1.17 0.21
C ASP A 14 22.63 -2.31 -0.63
N TRP A 15 21.35 -2.22 -0.94
CA TRP A 15 20.65 -3.21 -1.77
C TRP A 15 21.25 -3.36 -3.18
N HIS A 16 21.99 -2.34 -3.66
CA HIS A 16 22.63 -2.35 -4.98
C HIS A 16 23.63 -3.49 -5.12
N SER A 17 24.34 -3.82 -4.04
CA SER A 17 25.33 -4.90 -4.03
C SER A 17 24.73 -6.29 -4.19
N ALA A 18 23.44 -6.45 -3.93
CA ALA A 18 22.73 -7.72 -4.11
C ALA A 18 22.29 -7.97 -5.56
N ILE A 19 22.36 -6.97 -6.44
CA ILE A 19 22.05 -7.12 -7.86
C ILE A 19 23.29 -7.59 -8.61
N PRO A 20 23.25 -8.73 -9.33
CA PRO A 20 24.43 -9.39 -9.87
C PRO A 20 24.94 -8.80 -11.19
N PHE A 21 24.59 -7.53 -11.50
CA PHE A 21 25.05 -6.81 -12.69
C PHE A 21 25.14 -5.31 -12.46
N PRO A 22 25.96 -4.58 -13.25
CA PRO A 22 26.10 -3.15 -13.13
C PRO A 22 24.79 -2.40 -13.39
N LEU A 23 24.42 -1.48 -12.50
CA LEU A 23 23.18 -0.72 -12.57
C LEU A 23 23.22 0.48 -13.53
N SER A 24 24.40 0.81 -14.09
CA SER A 24 24.51 1.86 -15.11
C SER A 24 23.70 1.48 -16.36
N GLY A 25 22.77 2.35 -16.75
CA GLY A 25 21.90 2.12 -17.92
C GLY A 25 20.83 1.04 -17.73
N VAL A 26 20.53 0.64 -16.49
CA VAL A 26 19.44 -0.29 -16.20
C VAL A 26 18.10 0.36 -16.44
N THR A 27 17.15 -0.40 -16.97
CA THR A 27 15.75 0.04 -17.09
C THR A 27 15.02 -0.21 -15.77
N VAL A 28 14.37 0.82 -15.23
CA VAL A 28 13.60 0.71 -13.99
C VAL A 28 12.14 0.95 -14.28
N THR A 29 11.29 0.04 -13.80
CA THR A 29 9.84 0.19 -13.78
C THR A 29 9.37 0.12 -12.34
N ARG A 30 8.69 1.15 -11.83
CA ARG A 30 8.13 1.19 -10.49
C ARG A 30 6.61 1.29 -10.58
N ASP A 31 5.92 0.35 -9.94
CA ASP A 31 4.45 0.26 -9.94
C ASP A 31 3.84 0.33 -11.34
N GLY A 32 4.48 -0.38 -12.29
CA GLY A 32 4.07 -0.44 -13.69
C GLY A 32 4.42 0.79 -14.55
N LYS A 33 5.15 1.78 -14.01
CA LYS A 33 5.53 3.01 -14.71
C LYS A 33 7.06 3.10 -14.87
N ALA A 34 7.51 3.71 -15.97
CA ALA A 34 8.94 4.00 -16.14
C ALA A 34 9.45 4.88 -14.98
N SER A 35 10.62 4.54 -14.44
CA SER A 35 11.17 5.18 -13.26
C SER A 35 12.70 5.22 -13.31
N THR A 36 13.33 5.62 -12.21
CA THR A 36 14.78 5.73 -12.08
C THR A 36 15.27 5.01 -10.82
N LEU A 37 16.56 4.72 -10.75
CA LEU A 37 17.19 4.16 -9.53
C LEU A 37 16.99 5.06 -8.32
N ALA A 38 17.07 6.38 -8.49
CA ALA A 38 16.91 7.35 -7.42
C ALA A 38 15.48 7.40 -6.84
N ALA A 39 14.49 6.87 -7.56
CA ALA A 39 13.11 6.81 -7.10
C ALA A 39 12.83 5.57 -6.22
N ILE A 40 13.75 4.64 -6.12
CA ILE A 40 13.62 3.44 -5.27
C ILE A 40 13.83 3.85 -3.82
N GLN A 41 12.86 3.52 -2.99
CA GLN A 41 12.84 3.89 -1.57
C GLN A 41 13.07 2.67 -0.67
N THR A 42 13.45 2.93 0.57
CA THR A 42 13.54 1.88 1.60
C THR A 42 12.22 1.14 1.72
N ASN A 43 12.31 -0.19 1.82
CA ASN A 43 11.19 -1.12 1.85
C ASN A 43 10.43 -1.28 0.51
N ASP A 44 10.89 -0.72 -0.61
CA ASP A 44 10.41 -1.16 -1.91
C ASP A 44 10.85 -2.60 -2.18
N VAL A 45 10.04 -3.34 -2.93
CA VAL A 45 10.32 -4.73 -3.32
C VAL A 45 10.82 -4.75 -4.75
N ILE A 46 12.02 -5.30 -4.95
CA ILE A 46 12.75 -5.27 -6.22
C ILE A 46 12.81 -6.67 -6.81
N TYR A 47 12.52 -6.78 -8.10
CA TYR A 47 12.78 -7.92 -8.94
C TYR A 47 13.72 -7.51 -10.06
N TRP A 48 14.52 -8.44 -10.59
CA TRP A 48 15.43 -8.13 -11.67
C TRP A 48 15.54 -9.23 -12.71
N ASN A 49 15.92 -8.83 -13.90
CA ASN A 49 16.30 -9.73 -14.95
C ASN A 49 17.67 -9.28 -15.49
N GLN A 50 18.68 -10.13 -15.35
CA GLN A 50 20.05 -9.82 -15.73
C GLN A 50 20.21 -9.67 -17.25
N THR A 51 19.56 -10.54 -18.03
CA THR A 51 19.64 -10.52 -19.50
C THR A 51 19.04 -9.24 -20.08
N MET A 52 17.91 -8.79 -19.53
CA MET A 52 17.24 -7.57 -19.95
C MET A 52 17.85 -6.31 -19.34
N ARG A 53 18.70 -6.46 -18.33
CA ARG A 53 19.20 -5.35 -17.48
C ARG A 53 18.06 -4.46 -17.00
N ALA A 54 17.07 -5.07 -16.38
CA ALA A 54 15.85 -4.41 -15.96
C ALA A 54 15.53 -4.70 -14.49
N LEU A 55 14.99 -3.69 -13.81
CA LEU A 55 14.45 -3.77 -12.47
C LEU A 55 12.95 -3.48 -12.51
N TRP A 56 12.19 -4.28 -11.79
CA TRP A 56 10.79 -4.01 -11.48
C TRP A 56 10.65 -3.81 -9.98
N VAL A 57 10.04 -2.71 -9.63
CA VAL A 57 9.92 -2.25 -8.25
C VAL A 57 8.44 -2.15 -7.89
N SER A 58 8.07 -2.72 -6.76
CA SER A 58 6.74 -2.58 -6.17
C SER A 58 6.84 -1.80 -4.86
N SER A 59 6.00 -0.79 -4.70
CA SER A 59 5.86 -0.03 -3.46
C SER A 59 4.58 -0.37 -2.69
N ASP A 60 3.81 -1.34 -3.15
CA ASP A 60 2.55 -1.75 -2.55
C ASP A 60 2.75 -2.34 -1.14
N ARG A 61 1.87 -1.98 -0.24
CA ARG A 61 1.93 -2.38 1.17
C ARG A 61 0.54 -2.63 1.73
N ALA A 62 0.45 -3.56 2.67
CA ALA A 62 -0.72 -3.70 3.53
C ALA A 62 -0.28 -3.57 4.99
N VAL A 63 -0.94 -2.68 5.73
CA VAL A 63 -0.67 -2.48 7.16
C VAL A 63 -1.90 -2.86 7.96
N GLY A 64 -1.73 -3.66 8.99
CA GLY A 64 -2.84 -4.05 9.84
C GLY A 64 -2.48 -5.18 10.80
N VAL A 65 -3.49 -5.63 11.52
CA VAL A 65 -3.37 -6.75 12.44
C VAL A 65 -3.45 -8.05 11.67
N ILE A 66 -2.53 -8.97 11.93
CA ILE A 66 -2.60 -10.35 11.42
C ILE A 66 -3.83 -11.02 12.02
N GLN A 67 -4.75 -11.42 11.17
CA GLN A 67 -6.02 -12.03 11.56
C GLN A 67 -5.97 -13.55 11.49
N ALA A 68 -5.30 -14.09 10.49
CA ALA A 68 -5.12 -15.52 10.31
C ALA A 68 -3.85 -15.84 9.51
N LEU A 69 -3.31 -17.02 9.74
CA LEU A 69 -2.21 -17.63 9.00
C LEU A 69 -2.68 -18.99 8.48
N THR A 70 -2.63 -19.22 7.20
CA THR A 70 -3.14 -20.43 6.55
C THR A 70 -2.03 -21.17 5.81
N PRO A 71 -1.93 -22.50 5.85
CA PRO A 71 -2.80 -23.43 6.59
C PRO A 71 -2.56 -23.46 8.11
N SER A 72 -1.42 -23.00 8.58
CA SER A 72 -1.08 -22.93 10.01
C SER A 72 0.06 -21.95 10.27
N ALA A 73 0.26 -21.55 11.52
CA ALA A 73 1.41 -20.75 11.92
C ALA A 73 2.75 -21.52 11.82
N ALA A 74 2.75 -22.86 11.86
CA ALA A 74 3.98 -23.63 11.69
C ALA A 74 4.53 -23.57 10.26
N SER A 75 3.68 -23.42 9.26
CA SER A 75 4.07 -23.32 7.84
C SER A 75 3.06 -22.44 7.09
N PRO A 76 3.13 -21.12 7.25
CA PRO A 76 2.16 -20.22 6.64
C PRO A 76 2.44 -20.07 5.13
N GLU A 77 1.41 -20.25 4.32
CA GLU A 77 1.41 -20.02 2.87
C GLU A 77 0.66 -18.74 2.51
N SER A 78 -0.19 -18.27 3.41
CA SER A 78 -0.89 -16.99 3.27
C SER A 78 -1.16 -16.35 4.63
N VAL A 79 -1.32 -15.01 4.60
CA VAL A 79 -1.64 -14.19 5.77
C VAL A 79 -2.89 -13.36 5.47
N GLN A 80 -3.76 -13.24 6.46
CA GLN A 80 -4.96 -12.40 6.36
C GLN A 80 -4.78 -11.12 7.17
N ILE A 81 -4.99 -9.99 6.52
CA ILE A 81 -5.03 -8.65 7.12
C ILE A 81 -6.24 -7.91 6.56
N ALA A 82 -7.03 -7.33 7.45
CA ALA A 82 -8.20 -6.51 7.08
C ALA A 82 -9.17 -7.23 6.12
N GLY A 83 -9.43 -8.50 6.37
CA GLY A 83 -10.32 -9.33 5.55
C GLY A 83 -9.75 -9.80 4.23
N ARG A 84 -8.57 -9.33 3.85
CA ARG A 84 -7.92 -9.74 2.61
C ARG A 84 -6.82 -10.75 2.89
N THR A 85 -6.84 -11.83 2.13
CA THR A 85 -5.79 -12.86 2.16
C THR A 85 -4.71 -12.54 1.14
N TYR A 86 -3.46 -12.57 1.59
CA TYR A 86 -2.27 -12.35 0.79
C TYR A 86 -1.45 -13.63 0.75
N PRO A 87 -1.15 -14.20 -0.44
CA PRO A 87 -0.25 -15.34 -0.54
C PRO A 87 1.17 -14.90 -0.16
N ILE A 88 1.92 -15.79 0.46
CA ILE A 88 3.32 -15.54 0.82
C ILE A 88 4.20 -16.01 -0.35
N GLU A 89 5.06 -15.12 -0.86
CA GLU A 89 5.88 -15.42 -2.05
C GLU A 89 7.34 -15.63 -1.73
N SER A 90 7.78 -15.38 -0.49
CA SER A 90 9.18 -15.56 -0.10
C SER A 90 9.33 -16.44 1.14
N ALA A 91 10.41 -17.21 1.19
CA ALA A 91 10.75 -18.00 2.37
C ALA A 91 11.03 -17.14 3.61
N SER A 92 11.59 -15.95 3.43
CA SER A 92 11.85 -15.01 4.52
C SER A 92 10.56 -14.45 5.13
N ALA A 93 9.56 -14.16 4.31
CA ALA A 93 8.24 -13.74 4.80
C ALA A 93 7.51 -14.90 5.50
N ALA A 94 7.57 -16.12 4.94
CA ALA A 94 7.01 -17.30 5.58
C ALA A 94 7.65 -17.55 6.95
N TYR A 95 8.97 -17.46 7.05
CA TYR A 95 9.67 -17.59 8.33
C TYR A 95 9.28 -16.49 9.32
N ALA A 96 9.22 -15.23 8.89
CA ALA A 96 8.88 -14.10 9.77
C ALA A 96 7.47 -14.22 10.37
N LEU A 97 6.54 -14.85 9.64
CA LEU A 97 5.15 -15.09 10.04
C LEU A 97 4.92 -16.45 10.70
N SER A 98 5.93 -17.32 10.74
CA SER A 98 5.80 -18.64 11.36
C SER A 98 5.85 -18.55 12.90
N ASP A 99 5.49 -19.64 13.56
CA ASP A 99 5.61 -19.78 15.03
C ASP A 99 7.06 -19.71 15.54
N LEU A 100 8.05 -19.81 14.64
CA LEU A 100 9.47 -19.60 14.91
C LEU A 100 9.93 -18.17 14.54
N GLY A 101 9.06 -17.37 13.95
CA GLY A 101 9.34 -16.03 13.47
C GLY A 101 9.05 -14.94 14.51
N GLN A 102 9.00 -13.72 14.00
CA GLN A 102 8.84 -12.53 14.84
C GLN A 102 7.37 -12.10 14.99
N TYR A 103 6.49 -12.48 14.07
CA TYR A 103 5.12 -11.96 13.98
C TYR A 103 4.10 -13.09 13.98
N GLY A 104 3.05 -12.94 14.79
CA GLY A 104 1.95 -13.88 14.91
C GLY A 104 0.58 -13.23 14.78
N VAL A 105 -0.47 -14.05 14.88
CA VAL A 105 -1.86 -13.55 14.90
C VAL A 105 -2.04 -12.59 16.07
N GLY A 106 -2.61 -11.42 15.80
CA GLY A 106 -2.78 -10.32 16.74
C GLY A 106 -1.73 -9.22 16.65
N ASP A 107 -0.58 -9.48 15.99
CA ASP A 107 0.45 -8.46 15.80
C ASP A 107 0.07 -7.51 14.66
N THR A 108 0.39 -6.22 14.83
CA THR A 108 0.30 -5.24 13.76
C THR A 108 1.59 -5.23 12.96
N VAL A 109 1.48 -5.40 11.65
CA VAL A 109 2.63 -5.48 10.75
C VAL A 109 2.42 -4.65 9.48
N THR A 110 3.52 -4.42 8.77
CA THR A 110 3.51 -3.96 7.38
C THR A 110 3.93 -5.12 6.48
N LEU A 111 3.03 -5.57 5.61
CA LEU A 111 3.36 -6.49 4.52
C LEU A 111 3.93 -5.68 3.36
N LEU A 112 5.11 -6.03 2.90
CA LEU A 112 5.70 -5.49 1.67
C LEU A 112 5.28 -6.41 0.53
N LEU A 113 4.49 -5.87 -0.39
CA LEU A 113 3.86 -6.66 -1.44
C LEU A 113 4.70 -6.65 -2.71
N GLY A 114 4.87 -7.81 -3.29
CA GLY A 114 5.51 -7.98 -4.57
C GLY A 114 4.62 -7.63 -5.75
N ARG A 115 5.15 -7.80 -6.96
CA ARG A 115 4.48 -7.45 -8.24
C ARG A 115 3.12 -8.11 -8.44
N THR A 116 2.92 -9.29 -7.89
CA THR A 116 1.69 -10.07 -8.00
C THR A 116 0.77 -9.89 -6.80
N GLY A 117 1.15 -9.03 -5.85
CA GLY A 117 0.43 -8.80 -4.61
C GLY A 117 0.69 -9.85 -3.52
N GLY A 118 1.67 -10.73 -3.73
CA GLY A 118 2.16 -11.65 -2.71
C GLY A 118 3.05 -10.95 -1.68
N VAL A 119 3.19 -11.54 -0.50
CA VAL A 119 4.01 -11.02 0.58
C VAL A 119 5.47 -11.36 0.33
N ALA A 120 6.25 -10.36 -0.06
CA ALA A 120 7.69 -10.49 -0.29
C ALA A 120 8.48 -10.38 1.02
N ALA A 121 8.02 -9.56 1.96
CA ALA A 121 8.62 -9.43 3.29
C ALA A 121 7.61 -8.87 4.29
N VAL A 122 7.94 -8.99 5.57
CA VAL A 122 7.17 -8.44 6.67
C VAL A 122 8.06 -7.49 7.45
N ALA A 123 7.54 -6.30 7.72
CA ALA A 123 8.21 -5.28 8.52
C ALA A 123 7.33 -4.86 9.70
N ALA A 124 7.98 -4.33 10.73
CA ALA A 124 7.25 -3.68 11.81
C ALA A 124 6.46 -2.48 11.28
N PRO A 125 5.35 -2.09 11.94
CA PRO A 125 4.66 -0.85 11.62
C PRO A 125 5.66 0.31 11.71
N SER A 126 5.83 1.06 10.63
CA SER A 126 6.85 2.13 10.62
C SER A 126 6.35 3.33 11.40
N ALA A 127 6.99 3.63 12.52
CA ALA A 127 6.81 4.87 13.27
C ALA A 127 7.27 6.12 12.49
N ALA A 128 8.03 5.95 11.43
CA ALA A 128 8.63 7.05 10.66
C ALA A 128 7.67 7.70 9.64
N GLN A 129 6.46 7.23 9.50
CA GLN A 129 5.47 7.79 8.58
C GLN A 129 4.23 8.23 9.36
N THR A 130 4.42 9.26 10.15
CA THR A 130 3.51 9.65 11.21
C THR A 130 2.23 10.34 10.74
N GLU A 131 2.22 10.96 9.58
CA GLU A 131 1.00 11.58 9.05
C GLU A 131 0.91 11.37 7.54
N ARG A 132 -0.13 10.66 7.13
CA ARG A 132 -0.51 10.48 5.73
C ARG A 132 -1.94 10.90 5.56
N CYS A 133 -2.26 11.31 4.35
CA CYS A 133 -3.64 11.50 3.92
C CYS A 133 -4.04 10.41 2.94
N GLY A 134 -5.31 10.14 2.87
CA GLY A 134 -5.85 9.16 1.94
C GLY A 134 -7.35 9.29 1.80
N VAL A 135 -7.94 8.41 1.01
CA VAL A 135 -9.38 8.28 0.85
C VAL A 135 -9.81 6.87 1.21
N VAL A 136 -10.90 6.76 1.94
CA VAL A 136 -11.51 5.46 2.27
C VAL A 136 -12.03 4.82 0.99
N VAL A 137 -11.53 3.63 0.66
CA VAL A 137 -12.01 2.82 -0.47
C VAL A 137 -13.22 2.00 -0.06
N ARG A 138 -13.11 1.36 1.12
CA ARG A 138 -14.18 0.52 1.67
C ARG A 138 -13.99 0.33 3.17
N THR A 139 -15.10 -0.01 3.82
CA THR A 139 -15.14 -0.48 5.20
C THR A 139 -15.78 -1.86 5.21
N GLU A 140 -15.24 -2.79 5.98
CA GLU A 140 -15.71 -4.16 6.03
C GLU A 140 -15.76 -4.65 7.47
N ARG A 141 -16.76 -5.46 7.78
CA ARG A 141 -16.86 -6.23 9.01
C ARG A 141 -16.76 -7.70 8.66
N GLY A 142 -15.77 -8.37 9.19
CA GLY A 142 -15.51 -9.76 8.91
C GLY A 142 -15.43 -10.61 10.17
N SER A 143 -15.71 -11.89 10.03
CA SER A 143 -15.41 -12.91 11.04
C SER A 143 -14.16 -13.64 10.62
N TYR A 144 -13.22 -13.79 11.54
CA TYR A 144 -11.90 -14.34 11.29
C TYR A 144 -11.64 -15.50 12.25
N ASP A 145 -10.89 -16.49 11.78
CA ASP A 145 -10.40 -17.59 12.60
C ASP A 145 -9.25 -17.08 13.51
N ASP A 146 -9.26 -17.44 14.78
CA ASP A 146 -8.22 -17.07 15.73
C ASP A 146 -6.99 -18.00 15.70
N GLY A 147 -6.98 -18.98 14.79
CA GLY A 147 -5.91 -19.98 14.67
C GLY A 147 -5.95 -21.08 15.75
N HIS A 148 -6.91 -21.02 16.67
CA HIS A 148 -7.06 -21.96 17.79
C HIS A 148 -8.42 -22.67 17.75
N GLY A 149 -9.13 -22.58 16.63
CA GLY A 149 -10.46 -23.19 16.43
C GLY A 149 -11.63 -22.33 16.92
N GLY A 150 -11.35 -21.08 17.32
CA GLY A 150 -12.33 -20.03 17.59
C GLY A 150 -12.46 -19.06 16.43
N SER A 151 -13.42 -18.14 16.53
CA SER A 151 -13.55 -17.04 15.59
C SER A 151 -13.79 -15.72 16.31
N TYR A 152 -13.28 -14.63 15.76
CA TYR A 152 -13.53 -13.27 16.22
C TYR A 152 -14.03 -12.40 15.09
N THR A 153 -14.71 -11.31 15.43
CA THR A 153 -15.17 -10.32 14.47
C THR A 153 -14.30 -9.06 14.57
N ALA A 154 -13.83 -8.58 13.45
CA ALA A 154 -13.09 -7.31 13.39
C ALA A 154 -13.64 -6.41 12.28
N ASP A 155 -13.64 -5.12 12.57
CA ASP A 155 -13.94 -4.08 11.59
C ASP A 155 -12.62 -3.57 11.00
N THR A 156 -12.59 -3.38 9.70
CA THR A 156 -11.42 -2.94 8.95
C THR A 156 -11.78 -1.84 7.97
N VAL A 157 -10.84 -0.95 7.72
CA VAL A 157 -10.94 0.09 6.70
C VAL A 157 -9.80 -0.05 5.70
N THR A 158 -10.12 0.02 4.43
CA THR A 158 -9.14 0.06 3.35
C THR A 158 -9.04 1.48 2.81
N ILE A 159 -7.84 2.01 2.73
CA ILE A 159 -7.55 3.40 2.36
C ILE A 159 -6.54 3.40 1.22
N LEU A 160 -6.81 4.18 0.16
CA LEU A 160 -5.80 4.59 -0.80
C LEU A 160 -5.13 5.84 -0.25
N SER A 161 -3.83 5.76 -0.04
CA SER A 161 -3.00 6.86 0.44
C SER A 161 -2.49 7.73 -0.71
N THR A 162 -2.09 8.94 -0.40
CA THR A 162 -1.50 9.90 -1.34
C THR A 162 -0.18 9.42 -1.95
N ASP A 163 0.50 8.45 -1.33
CA ASP A 163 1.66 7.77 -1.93
C ASP A 163 1.27 6.80 -3.07
N GLY A 164 -0.02 6.59 -3.31
CA GLY A 164 -0.55 5.70 -4.32
C GLY A 164 -0.69 4.24 -3.87
N SER A 165 -0.32 3.94 -2.61
CA SER A 165 -0.43 2.60 -2.04
C SER A 165 -1.76 2.41 -1.29
N THR A 166 -2.24 1.17 -1.26
CA THR A 166 -3.44 0.80 -0.51
C THR A 166 -3.04 0.22 0.85
N TYR A 167 -3.64 0.75 1.89
CA TYR A 167 -3.43 0.32 3.27
C TYR A 167 -4.72 -0.18 3.87
N SER A 168 -4.60 -1.22 4.68
CA SER A 168 -5.73 -1.76 5.43
C SER A 168 -5.43 -1.67 6.92
N TYR A 169 -6.37 -1.08 7.67
CA TYR A 169 -6.21 -0.80 9.10
C TYR A 169 -7.36 -1.39 9.89
N PRO A 170 -7.14 -1.79 11.15
CA PRO A 170 -8.22 -2.05 12.09
C PRO A 170 -9.08 -0.79 12.22
N TRP A 171 -10.38 -0.98 12.18
CA TRP A 171 -11.34 0.12 12.27
C TRP A 171 -12.24 -0.05 13.48
N THR A 172 -12.13 0.85 14.42
CA THR A 172 -12.88 0.80 15.69
C THR A 172 -13.99 1.83 15.78
N ALA A 173 -14.05 2.77 14.82
CA ALA A 173 -15.03 3.83 14.81
C ALA A 173 -15.92 3.75 13.55
N ASN A 174 -17.21 3.68 13.72
CA ASN A 174 -18.21 3.46 12.66
C ASN A 174 -18.69 4.71 11.93
N TYR A 175 -17.84 5.74 11.82
CA TYR A 175 -18.18 7.00 11.16
C TYR A 175 -17.49 7.23 9.80
N LEU A 176 -16.64 6.29 9.37
CA LEU A 176 -15.95 6.37 8.08
C LEU A 176 -16.73 5.63 7.01
N GLU A 177 -16.86 6.25 5.84
CA GLU A 177 -17.54 5.69 4.68
C GLU A 177 -16.64 5.78 3.44
N ALA A 178 -16.91 4.95 2.44
CA ALA A 178 -16.19 5.01 1.17
C ALA A 178 -16.29 6.43 0.55
N GLY A 179 -15.16 6.96 0.13
CA GLY A 179 -15.02 8.33 -0.38
C GLY A 179 -14.66 9.37 0.69
N ASP A 180 -14.60 9.01 1.97
CA ASP A 180 -14.17 9.95 3.01
C ASP A 180 -12.67 10.22 2.94
N PRO A 181 -12.25 11.49 2.97
CA PRO A 181 -10.86 11.87 3.16
C PRO A 181 -10.44 11.63 4.61
N VAL A 182 -9.30 10.99 4.81
CA VAL A 182 -8.79 10.63 6.13
C VAL A 182 -7.33 11.01 6.31
N GLY A 183 -6.99 11.48 7.50
CA GLY A 183 -5.63 11.51 8.01
C GLY A 183 -5.33 10.21 8.74
N ILE A 184 -4.14 9.68 8.52
CA ILE A 184 -3.64 8.44 9.08
C ILE A 184 -2.41 8.79 9.91
N SER A 185 -2.42 8.43 11.19
CA SER A 185 -1.23 8.51 12.04
C SER A 185 -0.96 7.15 12.67
N ILE A 186 0.32 6.78 12.73
CA ILE A 186 0.77 5.52 13.33
C ILE A 186 1.65 5.89 14.53
N GLY A 187 1.24 5.46 15.71
CA GLY A 187 2.01 5.63 16.94
C GLY A 187 3.28 4.78 16.97
N SER A 188 4.19 5.10 17.88
CA SER A 188 5.40 4.31 18.09
C SER A 188 5.12 2.87 18.57
N ASP A 189 3.93 2.64 19.10
CA ASP A 189 3.40 1.34 19.50
C ASP A 189 2.72 0.57 18.35
N GLY A 190 2.78 1.13 17.13
CA GLY A 190 2.11 0.56 15.95
C GLY A 190 0.60 0.82 15.89
N LYS A 191 0.04 1.52 16.87
CA LYS A 191 -1.38 1.83 16.89
C LYS A 191 -1.73 2.83 15.80
N VAL A 192 -2.67 2.45 14.94
CA VAL A 192 -3.18 3.30 13.86
C VAL A 192 -4.33 4.15 14.39
N THR A 193 -4.26 5.45 14.15
CA THR A 193 -5.34 6.39 14.40
C THR A 193 -5.80 6.97 13.06
N LEU A 194 -7.10 6.88 12.82
CA LEU A 194 -7.74 7.43 11.62
C LEU A 194 -8.59 8.63 12.02
N LYS A 195 -8.43 9.73 11.32
CA LYS A 195 -9.20 10.95 11.53
C LYS A 195 -9.84 11.37 10.21
N ARG A 196 -11.18 11.46 10.20
CA ARG A 196 -11.88 12.05 9.05
C ARG A 196 -11.44 13.49 8.89
N LEU A 197 -11.01 13.86 7.68
CA LEU A 197 -10.66 15.22 7.35
C LEU A 197 -11.93 15.96 6.90
N SER A 198 -12.13 17.14 7.45
CA SER A 198 -13.19 18.02 6.95
C SER A 198 -12.61 18.92 5.87
N SER A 199 -13.23 18.95 4.72
CA SER A 199 -12.92 19.95 3.69
C SER A 199 -14.22 20.53 3.13
N PRO A 200 -14.23 21.78 2.67
CA PRO A 200 -15.37 22.27 1.92
C PRO A 200 -15.51 21.46 0.62
N ALA A 201 -16.74 21.16 0.24
CA ALA A 201 -17.01 20.57 -1.06
C ALA A 201 -16.62 21.56 -2.16
N LEU A 202 -15.81 21.12 -3.09
CA LEU A 202 -15.42 21.92 -4.25
C LEU A 202 -16.22 21.49 -5.47
N SER A 203 -16.72 22.46 -6.23
CA SER A 203 -17.43 22.20 -7.48
C SER A 203 -17.04 23.24 -8.54
N GLY A 204 -17.21 22.90 -9.77
CA GLY A 204 -16.96 23.78 -10.91
C GLY A 204 -16.20 23.10 -12.03
N LYS A 205 -15.94 23.88 -13.08
CA LYS A 205 -15.19 23.41 -14.25
C LYS A 205 -13.70 23.55 -14.02
N VAL A 206 -12.96 22.48 -14.31
CA VAL A 206 -11.51 22.52 -14.32
C VAL A 206 -11.05 23.19 -15.61
N SER A 207 -10.10 24.13 -15.48
CA SER A 207 -9.51 24.81 -16.65
C SER A 207 -8.86 23.83 -17.61
N ALA A 208 -8.71 24.25 -18.88
CA ALA A 208 -8.12 23.41 -19.93
C ALA A 208 -6.66 23.01 -19.66
N ASP A 209 -5.95 23.79 -18.86
CA ASP A 209 -4.58 23.52 -18.40
C ASP A 209 -4.52 22.66 -17.13
N GLY A 210 -5.67 22.36 -16.49
CA GLY A 210 -5.75 21.59 -15.26
C GLY A 210 -5.32 22.34 -14.00
N LEU A 211 -5.07 23.64 -14.08
CA LEU A 211 -4.49 24.43 -12.97
C LEU A 211 -5.52 25.17 -12.11
N LYS A 212 -6.79 25.18 -12.50
CA LYS A 212 -7.85 25.86 -11.75
C LYS A 212 -9.12 25.01 -11.71
N LEU A 213 -9.82 25.06 -10.57
CA LEU A 213 -11.17 24.55 -10.39
C LEU A 213 -12.07 25.76 -10.04
N GLY A 214 -12.85 26.22 -11.00
CA GLY A 214 -13.59 27.46 -10.86
C GLY A 214 -12.65 28.64 -10.56
N THR A 215 -12.78 29.25 -9.39
CA THR A 215 -11.92 30.35 -8.90
C THR A 215 -10.69 29.86 -8.09
N HIS A 216 -10.61 28.56 -7.75
CA HIS A 216 -9.54 27.99 -6.93
C HIS A 216 -8.36 27.55 -7.80
N THR A 217 -7.15 27.88 -7.38
CA THR A 217 -5.93 27.38 -8.03
C THR A 217 -5.60 25.98 -7.51
N ILE A 218 -5.34 25.06 -8.42
CA ILE A 218 -4.83 23.73 -8.11
C ILE A 218 -3.30 23.83 -8.04
N ALA A 219 -2.71 23.48 -6.90
CA ALA A 219 -1.26 23.49 -6.75
C ALA A 219 -0.62 22.48 -7.74
N PRO A 220 0.56 22.78 -8.31
CA PRO A 220 1.23 21.88 -9.24
C PRO A 220 1.56 20.50 -8.65
N ASP A 221 1.76 20.46 -7.33
CA ASP A 221 2.05 19.28 -6.52
C ASP A 221 0.82 18.71 -5.81
N ALA A 222 -0.40 19.19 -6.16
CA ALA A 222 -1.64 18.68 -5.58
C ALA A 222 -1.78 17.18 -5.82
N GLU A 223 -2.01 16.45 -4.74
CA GLU A 223 -2.30 15.02 -4.78
C GLU A 223 -3.80 14.80 -4.92
N ILE A 224 -4.20 14.15 -6.01
CA ILE A 224 -5.60 13.94 -6.35
C ILE A 224 -5.91 12.45 -6.30
N LEU A 225 -6.88 12.10 -5.47
CA LEU A 225 -7.39 10.74 -5.35
C LEU A 225 -8.81 10.69 -5.92
N ASP A 226 -8.99 9.93 -6.98
CA ASP A 226 -10.31 9.63 -7.55
C ASP A 226 -10.86 8.37 -6.89
N ALA A 227 -11.95 8.50 -6.15
CA ALA A 227 -12.56 7.44 -5.35
C ALA A 227 -13.96 7.05 -5.87
N ALA A 228 -14.20 7.16 -7.16
CA ALA A 228 -15.49 6.84 -7.74
C ALA A 228 -15.75 5.32 -7.81
N GLY A 229 -16.97 4.89 -7.50
CA GLY A 229 -17.45 3.53 -7.75
C GLY A 229 -16.81 2.42 -6.93
N GLY A 230 -16.31 2.72 -5.72
CA GLY A 230 -15.70 1.71 -4.83
C GLY A 230 -14.27 1.33 -5.19
N ASN A 231 -13.71 1.98 -6.20
CA ASN A 231 -12.29 1.93 -6.54
C ASN A 231 -11.68 3.31 -6.26
N ALA A 232 -10.40 3.32 -5.89
CA ALA A 232 -9.69 4.56 -5.73
C ALA A 232 -8.36 4.49 -6.49
N VAL A 233 -8.00 5.59 -7.16
CA VAL A 233 -6.75 5.71 -7.91
C VAL A 233 -6.16 7.10 -7.71
N LYS A 234 -4.85 7.19 -7.65
CA LYS A 234 -4.15 8.48 -7.69
C LYS A 234 -4.06 8.96 -9.14
N ILE A 235 -4.49 10.18 -9.39
CA ILE A 235 -4.44 10.80 -10.72
C ILE A 235 -3.64 12.09 -10.69
N PHE A 236 -3.20 12.55 -11.87
CA PHE A 236 -2.53 13.84 -12.01
C PHE A 236 -3.53 14.95 -12.31
N PRO A 237 -3.25 16.21 -11.91
CA PRO A 237 -4.13 17.36 -12.21
C PRO A 237 -4.53 17.48 -13.69
N SER A 238 -3.63 17.15 -14.59
CA SER A 238 -3.88 17.17 -16.05
C SER A 238 -5.01 16.23 -16.49
N ARG A 239 -5.33 15.18 -15.71
CA ARG A 239 -6.43 14.26 -16.02
C ARG A 239 -7.80 14.89 -15.76
N LEU A 240 -7.85 15.93 -14.95
CA LEU A 240 -9.08 16.67 -14.66
C LEU A 240 -9.34 17.79 -15.68
N ALA A 241 -8.41 18.11 -16.56
CA ALA A 241 -8.51 19.24 -17.50
C ALA A 241 -9.83 19.22 -18.28
N GLY A 242 -10.59 20.29 -18.19
CA GLY A 242 -11.89 20.45 -18.84
C GLY A 242 -13.07 19.71 -18.22
N MET A 243 -12.85 18.92 -17.17
CA MET A 243 -13.93 18.18 -16.47
C MET A 243 -14.77 19.14 -15.62
N GLU A 244 -16.05 18.78 -15.44
CA GLU A 244 -16.95 19.41 -14.48
C GLU A 244 -16.99 18.56 -13.20
N LEU A 245 -16.59 19.15 -12.07
CA LEU A 245 -16.65 18.52 -10.77
C LEU A 245 -17.89 19.01 -10.02
N THR A 246 -18.74 18.08 -9.60
CA THR A 246 -19.97 18.39 -8.89
C THR A 246 -19.83 18.30 -7.37
N SER A 247 -18.84 17.54 -6.90
CA SER A 247 -18.58 17.36 -5.46
C SER A 247 -17.17 16.78 -5.28
N GLY A 248 -16.16 17.66 -5.27
CA GLY A 248 -14.81 17.33 -4.78
C GLY A 248 -14.69 17.60 -3.28
N LYS A 249 -13.96 16.77 -2.54
CA LYS A 249 -13.65 17.00 -1.13
C LYS A 249 -12.15 17.15 -0.93
#